data_fa7f7aeeb8155738d0463fabcd87b6c1
#
_entry.id   fa7f7aeeb8155738d0463fabcd87b6c1
#
_cell.length_a   1.000
_cell.length_b   1.000
_cell.length_c   1.000
_cell.angle_alpha   90.00
_cell.angle_beta   90.00
_cell.angle_gamma   90.00
#
_symmetry.space_group_name_H-M   'P 1'
#
loop_
_entity.id
_entity.type
_entity.pdbx_description
1 polymer ?
#
loop_
_entity_poly.entity_id
_entity_poly.type
_entity_poly.pdbx_seq_one_letter_code
_entity_poly.pdbx_strand_id
1 'polypeptide(L)' 'MKNEIQIDLQPVQTRRASEEIYNQIRQLILDGEIHPGERLPSERKMMDMMHRSRPTIREAMRMLERERLY' A
#
# COMPACT_ATOMS: atom_id res chain seq x y z
N MET A 1 33.28 -26.89 -2.73
CA MET A 1 31.86 -26.47 -2.73
C MET A 1 31.64 -25.43 -1.66
N LYS A 2 30.91 -24.39 -2.03
CA LYS A 2 30.63 -23.31 -1.10
C LYS A 2 29.41 -23.62 -0.28
N ASN A 3 29.51 -23.39 1.00
CA ASN A 3 28.35 -23.47 1.88
C ASN A 3 27.54 -22.19 1.77
N GLU A 4 26.26 -22.31 2.03
CA GLU A 4 25.42 -21.15 2.09
C GLU A 4 25.82 -20.24 3.25
N ILE A 5 25.75 -18.97 3.03
CA ILE A 5 26.02 -17.99 4.08
C ILE A 5 24.95 -18.12 5.15
N GLN A 6 25.38 -18.16 6.38
CA GLN A 6 24.48 -18.20 7.53
C GLN A 6 24.18 -16.77 7.91
N ILE A 7 23.07 -16.27 7.42
CA ILE A 7 22.64 -14.91 7.72
C ILE A 7 21.23 -14.93 8.31
N ASP A 8 20.94 -13.92 9.09
CA ASP A 8 19.66 -13.79 9.74
C ASP A 8 18.83 -12.73 8.99
N LEU A 9 18.14 -13.20 7.97
CA LEU A 9 17.28 -12.33 7.18
C LEU A 9 15.89 -12.26 7.78
N GLN A 10 15.42 -11.03 7.95
CA GLN A 10 14.07 -10.81 8.43
C GLN A 10 13.14 -10.57 7.25
N PRO A 11 11.90 -11.04 7.32
CA PRO A 11 10.93 -10.76 6.27
C PRO A 11 10.73 -9.26 6.10
N VAL A 12 10.63 -8.85 4.85
CA VAL A 12 10.31 -7.46 4.55
C VAL A 12 8.87 -7.17 4.97
N GLN A 13 8.68 -6.06 5.69
CA GLN A 13 7.36 -5.73 6.19
C GLN A 13 6.56 -4.90 5.19
N THR A 14 6.28 -5.51 4.05
CA THR A 14 5.47 -4.90 3.01
C THR A 14 4.08 -4.53 3.53
N ARG A 15 3.55 -5.37 4.40
CA ARG A 15 2.23 -5.16 4.97
C ARG A 15 2.14 -3.88 5.78
N ARG A 16 3.20 -3.53 6.50
CA ARG A 16 3.22 -2.30 7.30
C ARG A 16 3.12 -1.06 6.41
N ALA A 17 3.88 -1.05 5.32
CA ALA A 17 3.82 0.04 4.36
C ALA A 17 2.44 0.14 3.73
N SER A 18 1.83 -1.00 3.39
CA SER A 18 0.48 -1.04 2.85
C SER A 18 -0.54 -0.49 3.83
N GLU A 19 -0.40 -0.83 5.10
CA GLU A 19 -1.30 -0.32 6.14
C GLU A 19 -1.18 1.19 6.31
N GLU A 20 0.02 1.72 6.25
CA GLU A 20 0.23 3.16 6.35
C GLU A 20 -0.43 3.90 5.18
N ILE A 21 -0.27 3.38 3.97
CA ILE A 21 -0.90 3.95 2.78
C ILE A 21 -2.41 3.84 2.87
N TYR A 22 -2.91 2.67 3.25
CA TYR A 22 -4.32 2.45 3.48
C TYR A 22 -4.89 3.45 4.47
N ASN A 23 -4.22 3.67 5.59
CA ASN A 23 -4.69 4.59 6.61
C ASN A 23 -4.76 6.03 6.10
N GLN A 24 -3.78 6.46 5.30
CA GLN A 24 -3.79 7.79 4.72
C GLN A 24 -4.99 7.98 3.79
N ILE A 25 -5.22 7.03 2.90
CA ILE A 25 -6.34 7.12 1.95
C ILE A 25 -7.67 7.04 2.68
N ARG A 26 -7.77 6.12 3.63
CA ARG A 26 -8.97 5.97 4.45
C ARG A 26 -9.34 7.28 5.12
N GLN A 27 -8.36 7.96 5.69
CA GLN A 27 -8.60 9.22 6.37
C GLN A 27 -9.10 10.29 5.41
N LEU A 28 -8.54 10.36 4.20
CA LEU A 28 -8.99 11.29 3.18
C LEU A 28 -10.44 11.03 2.79
N ILE A 29 -10.82 9.77 2.70
CA ILE A 29 -12.21 9.39 2.40
C ILE A 29 -13.13 9.80 3.54
N LEU A 30 -12.76 9.50 4.77
CA LEU A 30 -13.58 9.82 5.93
C LEU A 30 -13.72 11.33 6.15
N ASP A 31 -12.68 12.08 5.83
CA ASP A 31 -12.70 13.54 5.96
C ASP A 31 -13.47 14.22 4.81
N GLY A 32 -13.88 13.46 3.81
CA GLY A 32 -14.60 13.99 2.67
C GLY A 32 -13.73 14.65 1.61
N GLU A 33 -12.42 14.54 1.71
CA GLU A 33 -11.52 15.09 0.70
C GLU A 33 -11.51 14.26 -0.57
N ILE A 34 -11.82 12.97 -0.45
CA ILE A 34 -12.07 12.10 -1.60
C ILE A 34 -13.56 11.80 -1.59
N HIS A 35 -14.26 12.26 -2.62
CA HIS A 35 -15.71 12.06 -2.70
C HIS A 35 -16.06 10.72 -3.32
N PRO A 36 -17.23 10.17 -3.00
CA PRO A 36 -17.68 8.93 -3.64
C PRO A 36 -17.69 9.09 -5.17
N GLY A 37 -17.15 8.09 -5.84
CA GLY A 37 -17.07 8.09 -7.30
C GLY A 37 -15.87 8.78 -7.88
N GLU A 38 -15.10 9.50 -7.09
CA GLU A 38 -13.85 10.06 -7.56
C GLU A 38 -12.81 8.97 -7.78
N ARG A 39 -11.97 9.20 -8.78
CA ARG A 39 -10.89 8.25 -9.07
C ARG A 39 -9.66 8.55 -8.24
N LEU A 40 -9.13 7.51 -7.61
CA LEU A 40 -7.82 7.59 -7.02
C LEU A 40 -6.76 7.64 -8.12
N PRO A 41 -5.57 8.16 -7.83
CA PRO A 41 -4.47 8.11 -8.79
C PRO A 41 -4.20 6.67 -9.24
N SER A 42 -3.64 6.51 -10.43
CA SER A 42 -3.26 5.18 -10.92
C SER A 42 -2.22 4.54 -10.01
N GLU A 43 -2.10 3.21 -10.11
CA GLU A 43 -1.07 2.49 -9.36
C GLU A 43 0.31 3.09 -9.58
N ARG A 44 0.64 3.37 -10.85
CA ARG A 44 1.93 3.92 -11.18
C ARG A 44 2.16 5.28 -10.52
N LYS A 45 1.15 6.14 -10.58
CA LYS A 45 1.25 7.44 -9.95
C LYS A 45 1.39 7.32 -8.44
N MET A 46 0.66 6.41 -7.84
CA MET A 46 0.76 6.17 -6.40
C MET A 46 2.13 5.61 -6.02
N MET A 47 2.71 4.74 -6.86
CA MET A 47 4.07 4.26 -6.65
C MET A 47 5.06 5.42 -6.62
N ASP A 48 4.90 6.36 -7.53
CA ASP A 48 5.77 7.54 -7.58
C ASP A 48 5.56 8.45 -6.36
N MET A 49 4.32 8.67 -5.99
CA MET A 49 3.99 9.54 -4.86
C MET A 49 4.45 8.96 -3.53
N MET A 50 4.28 7.66 -3.35
CA MET A 50 4.55 6.98 -2.10
C MET A 50 5.95 6.39 -2.02
N HIS A 51 6.66 6.36 -3.14
CA HIS A 51 7.97 5.72 -3.23
C HIS A 51 7.90 4.25 -2.80
N ARG A 52 6.87 3.56 -3.28
CA ARG A 52 6.65 2.15 -2.94
C ARG A 52 6.42 1.33 -4.19
N SER A 53 6.65 0.04 -4.07
CA SER A 53 6.48 -0.90 -5.18
C SER A 53 4.99 -1.16 -5.44
N ARG A 54 4.72 -1.70 -6.64
CA ARG A 54 3.35 -2.02 -7.04
C ARG A 54 2.65 -2.99 -6.11
N PRO A 55 3.29 -4.09 -5.64
CA PRO A 55 2.62 -4.99 -4.70
C PRO A 55 2.15 -4.28 -3.42
N THR A 56 2.95 -3.35 -2.91
CA THR A 56 2.58 -2.59 -1.73
C THR A 56 1.35 -1.71 -1.98
N ILE A 57 1.34 -1.01 -3.11
CA ILE A 57 0.20 -0.17 -3.50
C ILE A 57 -1.05 -1.03 -3.69
N ARG A 58 -0.92 -2.16 -4.39
CA ARG A 58 -2.06 -3.05 -4.62
C ARG A 58 -2.64 -3.58 -3.33
N GLU A 59 -1.80 -3.95 -2.38
CA GLU A 59 -2.30 -4.44 -1.10
C GLU A 59 -3.10 -3.37 -0.36
N ALA A 60 -2.61 -2.13 -0.35
CA ALA A 60 -3.35 -1.03 0.25
C ALA A 60 -4.72 -0.85 -0.41
N MET A 61 -4.77 -0.94 -1.73
CA MET A 61 -6.03 -0.83 -2.47
C MET A 61 -6.99 -1.97 -2.15
N ARG A 62 -6.47 -3.19 -2.04
CA ARG A 62 -7.29 -4.34 -1.64
C ARG A 62 -7.90 -4.16 -0.26
N MET A 63 -7.15 -3.56 0.66
CA MET A 63 -7.66 -3.29 2.00
C MET A 63 -8.83 -2.31 1.96
N LEU A 64 -8.71 -1.26 1.14
CA LEU A 64 -9.80 -0.30 0.96
C LEU A 64 -11.03 -0.96 0.34
N GLU A 65 -10.84 -1.81 -0.65
CA GLU A 65 -11.92 -2.53 -1.31
C GLU A 65 -12.63 -3.48 -0.35
N ARG A 66 -11.88 -4.20 0.48
CA ARG A 66 -12.46 -5.12 1.47
C ARG A 66 -13.34 -4.40 2.46
N GLU A 67 -13.00 -3.19 2.82
CA GLU A 67 -13.80 -2.38 3.73
C GLU A 67 -14.84 -1.53 3.00
N ARG A 68 -14.93 -1.68 1.70
CA ARG A 68 -15.88 -0.94 0.86
C ARG A 68 -15.76 0.57 0.98
N LEU A 69 -14.54 1.02 1.22
CA LEU A 69 -14.25 2.45 1.27
C LEU A 69 -13.98 3.02 -0.12
N TYR A 70 -13.71 2.11 -1.03
CA TYR A 70 -13.42 2.52 -2.40
C TYR A 70 -13.99 1.52 -3.39
#